data_b0e90d2fcdd525227479bc717078eddc
#
_entry.id   b0e90d2fcdd525227479bc717078eddc
#
_cell.length_a   1.000
_cell.length_b   1.000
_cell.length_c   1.000
_cell.angle_alpha   90.00
_cell.angle_beta   90.00
_cell.angle_gamma   90.00
#
_symmetry.space_group_name_H-M   'P 1'
#
loop_
_entity.id
_entity.type
_entity.pdbx_description
1 polymer ?
#
loop_
_entity_poly.entity_id
_entity_poly.type
_entity_poly.pdbx_seq_one_letter_code
_entity_poly.pdbx_strand_id
1 'polypeptide(L)'
;NFVFVLRDGVRVYPYGEKGIDWLNLDKLRSTIKAGQFISYNDLTGFVYISQSGNSLLKDSTNRQGIMDYDGALDDFKNLVTATTEIFNTEIKIDKNKLEIKRNTAFKDSNDVVLKTFNSLKSSLEKIDNRDVLEKANKFLDTVQKHNTVMKDRMETVEDLAGLGMAVEKASHDA
;
A
#
# COMPACT_ATOMS: atom_id res chain seq x y z
N ASN A 1 5.71 -2.42 -16.01
CA ASN A 1 6.44 -1.86 -14.88
C ASN A 1 7.83 -2.50 -14.85
N PHE A 2 8.88 -1.69 -14.73
CA PHE A 2 10.23 -2.19 -15.00
C PHE A 2 11.25 -1.31 -14.32
N VAL A 3 12.32 -1.94 -13.79
CA VAL A 3 13.49 -1.22 -13.30
C VAL A 3 14.60 -1.33 -14.33
N PHE A 4 14.87 -0.20 -14.96
CA PHE A 4 15.89 -0.09 -16.01
C PHE A 4 17.23 0.28 -15.42
N VAL A 5 18.31 -0.26 -16.01
CA VAL A 5 19.67 0.20 -15.74
C VAL A 5 20.16 0.98 -16.96
N LEU A 6 20.65 2.19 -16.73
CA LEU A 6 21.26 3.03 -17.75
C LEU A 6 22.72 3.31 -17.38
N ARG A 7 23.63 3.05 -18.30
CA ARG A 7 25.03 3.40 -18.17
C ARG A 7 25.39 4.52 -19.13
N ASP A 8 25.85 5.63 -18.59
CA ASP A 8 26.19 6.83 -19.36
C ASP A 8 25.08 7.22 -20.34
N GLY A 9 23.81 7.07 -19.90
CA GLY A 9 22.62 7.38 -20.68
C GLY A 9 22.14 6.28 -21.65
N VAL A 10 22.87 5.16 -21.76
CA VAL A 10 22.51 4.04 -22.63
C VAL A 10 21.92 2.90 -21.80
N ARG A 11 20.83 2.31 -22.28
CA ARG A 11 20.17 1.19 -21.61
C ARG A 11 21.04 -0.06 -21.62
N VAL A 12 21.16 -0.70 -20.46
CA VAL A 12 21.86 -1.99 -20.30
C VAL A 12 20.82 -3.11 -20.30
N TYR A 13 20.88 -4.00 -21.30
CA TYR A 13 20.02 -5.17 -21.36
C TYR A 13 20.58 -6.30 -20.48
N PRO A 14 19.73 -7.21 -19.90
CA PRO A 14 18.28 -7.29 -20.02
C PRO A 14 17.52 -6.56 -18.89
N TYR A 15 18.18 -5.66 -18.16
CA TYR A 15 17.55 -4.97 -17.03
C TYR A 15 16.34 -4.13 -17.47
N GLY A 16 15.18 -4.41 -16.86
CA GLY A 16 13.92 -3.78 -17.22
C GLY A 16 13.20 -4.42 -18.42
N GLU A 17 13.55 -5.65 -18.80
CA GLU A 17 12.76 -6.44 -19.76
C GLU A 17 11.55 -7.08 -19.09
N LYS A 18 10.50 -7.29 -19.89
CA LYS A 18 9.27 -7.92 -19.41
C LYS A 18 9.56 -9.35 -18.93
N GLY A 19 9.13 -9.63 -17.69
CA GLY A 19 9.30 -10.96 -17.09
C GLY A 19 10.69 -11.23 -16.51
N ILE A 20 11.57 -10.23 -16.47
CA ILE A 20 12.90 -10.36 -15.84
C ILE A 20 12.92 -9.57 -14.53
N ASP A 21 12.65 -10.26 -13.43
CA ASP A 21 12.83 -9.74 -12.06
C ASP A 21 14.31 -9.90 -11.64
N TRP A 22 15.16 -9.02 -12.11
CA TRP A 22 16.60 -9.08 -11.84
C TRP A 22 16.99 -8.72 -10.40
N LEU A 23 16.05 -8.14 -9.64
CA LEU A 23 16.16 -7.82 -8.21
C LEU A 23 15.62 -8.94 -7.31
N ASN A 24 14.98 -9.96 -7.89
CA ASN A 24 14.28 -11.04 -7.18
C ASN A 24 13.22 -10.52 -6.17
N LEU A 25 12.54 -9.43 -6.49
CA LEU A 25 11.57 -8.80 -5.58
C LEU A 25 10.36 -9.70 -5.32
N ASP A 26 9.88 -10.40 -6.34
CA ASP A 26 8.75 -11.33 -6.18
C ASP A 26 9.15 -12.55 -5.34
N LYS A 27 10.41 -13.02 -5.45
CA LYS A 27 10.95 -14.07 -4.59
C LYS A 27 11.09 -13.58 -3.14
N LEU A 28 11.59 -12.37 -2.91
CA LEU A 28 11.68 -11.77 -1.57
C LEU A 28 10.29 -11.61 -0.94
N ARG A 29 9.32 -11.19 -1.73
CA ARG A 29 7.92 -11.06 -1.32
C ARG A 29 7.32 -12.40 -0.88
N SER A 30 7.59 -13.48 -1.61
CA SER A 30 7.08 -14.81 -1.28
C SER A 30 7.77 -15.44 -0.07
N THR A 31 9.08 -15.19 0.11
CA THR A 31 9.90 -15.89 1.11
C THR A 31 9.89 -15.21 2.48
N ILE A 32 9.90 -13.88 2.54
CA ILE A 32 10.13 -13.16 3.79
C ILE A 32 8.84 -12.72 4.45
N LYS A 33 7.90 -12.11 3.75
CA LYS A 33 6.55 -11.77 4.24
C LYS A 33 5.66 -11.32 3.09
N ALA A 34 4.62 -12.08 2.79
CA ALA A 34 3.57 -11.67 1.87
C ALA A 34 3.02 -10.29 2.26
N GLY A 35 2.92 -9.37 1.29
CA GLY A 35 2.39 -8.02 1.49
C GLY A 35 3.37 -7.00 2.11
N GLN A 36 4.60 -7.38 2.43
CA GLN A 36 5.60 -6.43 2.95
C GLN A 36 6.50 -5.83 1.88
N PHE A 37 6.61 -6.45 0.71
CA PHE A 37 7.43 -5.96 -0.40
C PHE A 37 6.55 -5.53 -1.57
N ILE A 38 7.00 -4.51 -2.31
CA ILE A 38 6.41 -4.13 -3.60
C ILE A 38 6.67 -5.28 -4.56
N SER A 39 5.65 -5.71 -5.31
CA SER A 39 5.85 -6.63 -6.43
C SER A 39 6.73 -5.95 -7.49
N TYR A 40 7.56 -6.74 -8.14
CA TYR A 40 8.33 -6.24 -9.29
C TYR A 40 7.42 -5.58 -10.35
N ASN A 41 6.21 -6.09 -10.50
CA ASN A 41 5.21 -5.54 -11.41
C ASN A 41 4.66 -4.17 -11.00
N ASP A 42 4.77 -3.78 -9.73
CA ASP A 42 4.27 -2.51 -9.21
C ASP A 42 5.35 -1.43 -9.17
N LEU A 43 6.59 -1.79 -9.54
CA LEU A 43 7.75 -0.89 -9.49
C LEU A 43 8.16 -0.45 -10.90
N THR A 44 8.35 0.84 -11.09
CA THR A 44 8.98 1.42 -12.28
C THR A 44 10.06 2.39 -11.85
N GLY A 45 11.26 2.22 -12.40
CA GLY A 45 12.37 3.07 -12.03
C GLY A 45 13.55 3.00 -12.99
N PHE A 46 14.48 3.91 -12.78
CA PHE A 46 15.73 3.99 -13.53
C PHE A 46 16.89 4.04 -12.56
N VAL A 47 17.86 3.17 -12.75
CA VAL A 47 19.12 3.16 -12.03
C VAL A 47 20.20 3.64 -12.97
N TYR A 48 20.86 4.73 -12.62
CA TYR A 48 21.92 5.32 -13.43
C TYR A 48 23.29 4.91 -12.88
N ILE A 49 24.10 4.34 -13.73
CA ILE A 49 25.50 4.01 -13.44
C ILE A 49 26.39 4.67 -14.52
N SER A 50 27.66 4.85 -14.19
CA SER A 50 28.65 5.37 -15.16
C SER A 50 29.86 4.47 -15.22
N GLN A 51 30.54 4.45 -16.36
CA GLN A 51 31.77 3.70 -16.52
C GLN A 51 32.87 4.21 -15.59
N SER A 52 32.95 5.52 -15.40
CA SER A 52 33.95 6.15 -14.54
C SER A 52 33.68 5.96 -13.05
N GLY A 53 32.39 6.05 -12.62
CA GLY A 53 31.99 5.94 -11.20
C GLY A 53 31.82 4.51 -10.73
N ASN A 54 31.52 3.59 -11.64
CA ASN A 54 31.22 2.20 -11.33
C ASN A 54 32.11 1.25 -12.17
N SER A 55 33.41 1.41 -12.05
CA SER A 55 34.42 0.73 -12.88
C SER A 55 34.43 -0.81 -12.74
N LEU A 56 33.91 -1.34 -11.61
CA LEU A 56 33.78 -2.78 -11.37
C LEU A 56 32.53 -3.39 -12.03
N LEU A 57 31.53 -2.59 -12.35
CA LEU A 57 30.34 -3.02 -13.08
C LEU A 57 30.65 -2.99 -14.58
N LYS A 58 31.24 -4.02 -15.13
CA LYS A 58 31.61 -4.09 -16.55
C LYS A 58 30.54 -4.71 -17.39
N ASP A 59 30.32 -4.18 -18.61
CA ASP A 59 29.38 -4.80 -19.55
C ASP A 59 29.95 -6.12 -20.05
N SER A 60 29.07 -7.09 -20.24
CA SER A 60 29.46 -8.33 -20.87
C SER A 60 29.80 -8.07 -22.35
N THR A 61 30.74 -8.87 -22.90
CA THR A 61 31.23 -8.73 -24.28
C THR A 61 30.13 -8.87 -25.32
N ASN A 62 29.06 -9.60 -25.01
CA ASN A 62 27.86 -9.74 -25.85
C ASN A 62 26.80 -8.65 -25.61
N ARG A 63 27.10 -7.63 -24.80
CA ARG A 63 26.20 -6.55 -24.40
C ARG A 63 24.90 -7.04 -23.71
N GLN A 64 24.89 -8.24 -23.17
CA GLN A 64 23.77 -8.82 -22.44
C GLN A 64 24.09 -8.89 -20.95
N GLY A 65 23.89 -7.77 -20.27
CA GLY A 65 24.05 -7.66 -18.83
C GLY A 65 25.40 -7.11 -18.38
N ILE A 66 25.51 -7.04 -17.08
CA ILE A 66 26.72 -6.63 -16.37
C ILE A 66 27.42 -7.91 -15.89
N MET A 67 28.70 -8.01 -16.14
CA MET A 67 29.48 -9.12 -15.61
C MET A 67 29.68 -8.96 -14.11
N ASP A 68 29.59 -10.06 -13.40
CA ASP A 68 29.98 -10.07 -12.00
C ASP A 68 31.53 -10.08 -11.93
N TYR A 69 32.08 -9.00 -11.42
CA TYR A 69 33.48 -8.86 -11.17
C TYR A 69 33.69 -8.65 -9.68
N ASP A 70 34.28 -9.63 -9.02
CA ASP A 70 34.60 -9.58 -7.59
C ASP A 70 33.39 -9.31 -6.68
N GLY A 71 32.19 -9.84 -7.05
CA GLY A 71 30.94 -9.65 -6.30
C GLY A 71 30.27 -8.29 -6.50
N ALA A 72 30.81 -7.42 -7.35
CA ALA A 72 30.31 -6.06 -7.53
C ALA A 72 28.87 -6.02 -8.08
N LEU A 73 28.49 -7.00 -8.91
CA LEU A 73 27.11 -7.10 -9.42
C LEU A 73 26.13 -7.46 -8.31
N ASP A 74 26.51 -8.37 -7.42
CA ASP A 74 25.66 -8.76 -6.30
C ASP A 74 25.52 -7.61 -5.29
N ASP A 75 26.60 -6.89 -4.98
CA ASP A 75 26.56 -5.69 -4.17
C ASP A 75 25.66 -4.62 -4.78
N PHE A 76 25.73 -4.41 -6.08
CA PHE A 76 24.86 -3.49 -6.80
C PHE A 76 23.39 -3.89 -6.69
N LYS A 77 23.05 -5.17 -6.90
CA LYS A 77 21.68 -5.68 -6.73
C LYS A 77 21.19 -5.50 -5.30
N ASN A 78 22.02 -5.85 -4.32
CA ASN A 78 21.69 -5.70 -2.91
C ASN A 78 21.41 -4.24 -2.53
N LEU A 79 22.20 -3.29 -3.03
CA LEU A 79 22.01 -1.86 -2.81
C LEU A 79 20.66 -1.37 -3.40
N VAL A 80 20.36 -1.76 -4.64
CA VAL A 80 19.08 -1.39 -5.27
C VAL A 80 17.91 -2.03 -4.55
N THR A 81 18.04 -3.30 -4.15
CA THR A 81 17.01 -3.99 -3.36
C THR A 81 16.77 -3.31 -2.01
N ALA A 82 17.83 -2.97 -1.28
CA ALA A 82 17.71 -2.24 -0.01
C ALA A 82 17.03 -0.88 -0.20
N THR A 83 17.28 -0.20 -1.30
CA THR A 83 16.57 1.05 -1.65
C THR A 83 15.07 0.81 -1.83
N THR A 84 14.68 -0.29 -2.47
CA THR A 84 13.24 -0.65 -2.61
C THR A 84 12.58 -0.98 -1.28
N GLU A 85 13.32 -1.53 -0.32
CA GLU A 85 12.83 -1.79 1.05
C GLU A 85 12.53 -0.49 1.81
N ILE A 86 13.36 0.53 1.64
CA ILE A 86 13.10 1.85 2.21
C ILE A 86 11.81 2.43 1.66
N PHE A 87 11.59 2.39 0.35
CA PHE A 87 10.33 2.84 -0.26
C PHE A 87 9.13 2.06 0.25
N ASN A 88 9.25 0.75 0.42
CA ASN A 88 8.20 -0.07 1.03
C ASN A 88 7.81 0.41 2.42
N THR A 89 8.79 0.75 3.23
CA THR A 89 8.57 1.23 4.59
C THR A 89 7.82 2.56 4.58
N GLU A 90 8.24 3.49 3.74
CA GLU A 90 7.56 4.79 3.59
C GLU A 90 6.12 4.66 3.09
N ILE A 91 5.87 3.80 2.09
CA ILE A 91 4.52 3.53 1.59
C ILE A 91 3.61 2.97 2.68
N LYS A 92 4.13 2.09 3.55
CA LYS A 92 3.36 1.56 4.69
C LYS A 92 3.02 2.65 5.70
N ILE A 93 4.01 3.49 6.04
CA ILE A 93 3.80 4.61 6.96
C ILE A 93 2.69 5.52 6.42
N ASP A 94 2.73 5.83 5.13
CA ASP A 94 1.72 6.69 4.51
C ASP A 94 0.34 6.03 4.42
N LYS A 95 0.26 4.75 4.11
CA LYS A 95 -1.00 3.98 4.16
C LYS A 95 -1.60 4.01 5.57
N ASN A 96 -0.81 3.73 6.59
CA ASN A 96 -1.26 3.76 7.98
C ASN A 96 -1.74 5.16 8.40
N LYS A 97 -1.03 6.23 8.00
CA LYS A 97 -1.46 7.61 8.25
C LYS A 97 -2.79 7.94 7.59
N LEU A 98 -2.99 7.47 6.35
CA LEU A 98 -4.25 7.67 5.62
C LEU A 98 -5.41 6.92 6.27
N GLU A 99 -5.18 5.71 6.74
CA GLU A 99 -6.17 4.90 7.44
C GLU A 99 -6.58 5.54 8.77
N ILE A 100 -5.61 5.97 9.58
CA ILE A 100 -5.88 6.72 10.83
C ILE A 100 -6.71 7.97 10.52
N LYS A 101 -6.36 8.76 9.48
CA LYS A 101 -7.13 9.94 9.09
C LYS A 101 -8.56 9.61 8.69
N ARG A 102 -8.78 8.54 7.94
CA ARG A 102 -10.12 8.09 7.54
C ARG A 102 -10.97 7.71 8.75
N ASN A 103 -10.41 6.91 9.65
CA ASN A 103 -11.09 6.45 10.86
C ASN A 103 -11.42 7.61 11.79
N THR A 104 -10.51 8.56 11.95
CA THR A 104 -10.75 9.77 12.75
C THR A 104 -11.85 10.63 12.12
N ALA A 105 -11.79 10.90 10.82
CA ALA A 105 -12.79 11.71 10.12
C ALA A 105 -14.19 11.07 10.18
N PHE A 106 -14.29 9.75 10.07
CA PHE A 106 -15.56 9.03 10.23
C PHE A 106 -16.11 9.15 11.64
N LYS A 107 -15.27 8.98 12.67
CA LYS A 107 -15.65 9.12 14.07
C LYS A 107 -16.11 10.53 14.39
N ASP A 108 -15.36 11.54 13.96
CA ASP A 108 -15.71 12.95 14.18
C ASP A 108 -17.03 13.31 13.50
N SER A 109 -17.26 12.82 12.28
CA SER A 109 -18.53 13.04 11.56
C SER A 109 -19.72 12.44 12.31
N ASN A 110 -19.59 11.22 12.82
CA ASN A 110 -20.64 10.57 13.60
C ASN A 110 -20.92 11.30 14.92
N ASP A 111 -19.87 11.76 15.61
CA ASP A 111 -20.03 12.51 16.87
C ASP A 111 -20.76 13.84 16.64
N VAL A 112 -20.50 14.52 15.52
CA VAL A 112 -21.22 15.75 15.13
C VAL A 112 -22.67 15.45 14.85
N VAL A 113 -23.00 14.41 14.10
CA VAL A 113 -24.38 13.99 13.82
C VAL A 113 -25.13 13.70 15.10
N LEU A 114 -24.55 12.92 16.02
CA LEU A 114 -25.16 12.58 17.29
C LEU A 114 -25.39 13.81 18.20
N LYS A 115 -24.41 14.71 18.29
CA LYS A 115 -24.54 15.96 19.07
C LYS A 115 -25.63 16.86 18.51
N THR A 116 -25.66 17.05 17.20
CA THR A 116 -26.68 17.88 16.52
C THR A 116 -28.06 17.29 16.72
N PHE A 117 -28.19 15.97 16.63
CA PHE A 117 -29.44 15.29 16.84
C PHE A 117 -29.95 15.45 18.31
N ASN A 118 -29.08 15.22 19.30
CA ASN A 118 -29.42 15.38 20.69
C ASN A 118 -29.85 16.83 21.01
N SER A 119 -29.20 17.81 20.41
CA SER A 119 -29.60 19.23 20.50
C SER A 119 -30.98 19.47 19.88
N LEU A 120 -31.25 18.90 18.70
CA LEU A 120 -32.56 18.98 18.05
C LEU A 120 -33.63 18.31 18.89
N LYS A 121 -33.39 17.13 19.45
CA LYS A 121 -34.30 16.40 20.32
C LYS A 121 -34.67 17.24 21.55
N SER A 122 -33.68 17.83 22.22
CA SER A 122 -33.93 18.69 23.40
C SER A 122 -34.72 19.95 23.06
N SER A 123 -34.59 20.45 21.84
CA SER A 123 -35.40 21.58 21.36
C SER A 123 -36.82 21.17 21.03
N LEU A 124 -37.02 19.98 20.50
CA LEU A 124 -38.34 19.43 20.18
C LEU A 124 -39.16 19.01 21.44
N GLU A 125 -38.47 18.58 22.51
CA GLU A 125 -39.09 18.24 23.80
C GLU A 125 -39.74 19.46 24.45
N LYS A 126 -39.31 20.69 24.11
CA LYS A 126 -39.91 21.93 24.56
C LYS A 126 -41.18 22.32 23.79
N ILE A 127 -41.41 21.70 22.65
CA ILE A 127 -42.57 21.88 21.81
C ILE A 127 -43.46 20.65 22.06
N ASP A 128 -44.58 20.80 22.69
CA ASP A 128 -45.52 19.70 23.05
C ASP A 128 -46.16 19.11 21.78
N ASN A 129 -45.33 18.48 20.94
CA ASN A 129 -45.74 17.84 19.70
C ASN A 129 -45.24 16.39 19.66
N ARG A 130 -46.07 15.49 20.13
CA ARG A 130 -45.79 14.07 20.28
C ARG A 130 -45.44 13.38 18.94
N ASP A 131 -46.10 13.76 17.84
CA ASP A 131 -45.85 13.20 16.49
C ASP A 131 -44.44 13.54 15.98
N VAL A 132 -44.00 14.75 16.24
CA VAL A 132 -42.64 15.19 15.83
C VAL A 132 -41.55 14.48 16.64
N LEU A 133 -41.78 14.29 17.95
CA LEU A 133 -40.85 13.54 18.82
C LEU A 133 -40.74 12.07 18.41
N GLU A 134 -41.83 11.42 18.04
CA GLU A 134 -41.84 10.04 17.60
C GLU A 134 -41.04 9.88 16.27
N LYS A 135 -41.30 10.76 15.30
CA LYS A 135 -40.57 10.79 14.03
C LYS A 135 -39.09 11.06 14.21
N ALA A 136 -38.72 11.98 15.11
CA ALA A 136 -37.33 12.28 15.42
C ALA A 136 -36.59 11.08 16.05
N ASN A 137 -37.25 10.39 17.01
CA ASN A 137 -36.66 9.18 17.60
C ASN A 137 -36.50 8.05 16.60
N LYS A 138 -37.48 7.85 15.70
CA LYS A 138 -37.38 6.85 14.61
C LYS A 138 -36.27 7.17 13.64
N PHE A 139 -36.06 8.44 13.31
CA PHE A 139 -34.95 8.88 12.49
C PHE A 139 -33.58 8.60 13.16
N LEU A 140 -33.43 8.90 14.45
CA LEU A 140 -32.23 8.61 15.23
C LEU A 140 -31.89 7.12 15.20
N ASP A 141 -32.88 6.28 15.52
CA ASP A 141 -32.71 4.82 15.53
C ASP A 141 -32.23 4.32 14.14
N THR A 142 -32.79 4.89 13.08
CA THR A 142 -32.38 4.57 11.69
C THR A 142 -30.94 4.99 11.42
N VAL A 143 -30.53 6.20 11.84
CA VAL A 143 -29.14 6.68 11.68
C VAL A 143 -28.16 5.83 12.49
N GLN A 144 -28.51 5.49 13.73
CA GLN A 144 -27.67 4.63 14.57
C GLN A 144 -27.49 3.24 13.95
N LYS A 145 -28.58 2.62 13.48
CA LYS A 145 -28.52 1.33 12.77
C LYS A 145 -27.67 1.41 11.50
N HIS A 146 -27.83 2.47 10.71
CA HIS A 146 -27.02 2.68 9.51
C HIS A 146 -25.53 2.79 9.85
N ASN A 147 -25.19 3.54 10.89
CA ASN A 147 -23.80 3.70 11.33
C ASN A 147 -23.20 2.39 11.82
N THR A 148 -23.96 1.56 12.55
CA THR A 148 -23.51 0.23 12.96
C THR A 148 -23.23 -0.66 11.75
N VAL A 149 -24.16 -0.72 10.80
CA VAL A 149 -23.98 -1.50 9.56
C VAL A 149 -22.78 -1.02 8.74
N MET A 150 -22.55 0.29 8.67
CA MET A 150 -21.38 0.83 7.97
C MET A 150 -20.07 0.45 8.66
N LYS A 151 -20.04 0.49 9.98
CA LYS A 151 -18.88 0.06 10.78
C LYS A 151 -18.59 -1.42 10.57
N ASP A 152 -19.60 -2.28 10.68
CA ASP A 152 -19.48 -3.72 10.48
C ASP A 152 -18.98 -4.05 9.05
N ARG A 153 -19.46 -3.31 8.03
CA ARG A 153 -18.98 -3.46 6.65
C ARG A 153 -17.52 -3.05 6.50
N MET A 154 -17.09 -1.98 7.15
CA MET A 154 -15.69 -1.56 7.13
C MET A 154 -14.80 -2.63 7.77
N GLU A 155 -15.16 -3.15 8.93
CA GLU A 155 -14.44 -4.25 9.60
C GLU A 155 -14.41 -5.51 8.72
N THR A 156 -15.51 -5.87 8.08
CA THR A 156 -15.56 -7.02 7.16
C THR A 156 -14.64 -6.82 5.93
N VAL A 157 -14.57 -5.63 5.37
CA VAL A 157 -13.67 -5.33 4.25
C VAL A 157 -12.21 -5.40 4.67
N GLU A 158 -11.88 -4.95 5.87
CA GLU A 158 -10.53 -5.06 6.44
C GLU A 158 -10.14 -6.52 6.67
N ASP A 159 -11.04 -7.33 7.23
CA ASP A 159 -10.84 -8.77 7.44
C ASP A 159 -10.67 -9.53 6.11
N LEU A 160 -11.50 -9.21 5.11
CA LEU A 160 -11.38 -9.82 3.77
C LEU A 160 -10.08 -9.43 3.06
N ALA A 161 -9.63 -8.19 3.23
CA ALA A 161 -8.33 -7.76 2.72
C ALA A 161 -7.18 -8.51 3.41
N GLY A 162 -7.29 -8.73 4.73
CA GLY A 162 -6.35 -9.56 5.49
C GLY A 162 -6.34 -11.02 5.06
N LEU A 163 -7.52 -11.61 4.83
CA LEU A 163 -7.67 -12.98 4.32
C LEU A 163 -7.17 -13.13 2.88
N GLY A 164 -7.42 -12.17 2.01
CA GLY A 164 -6.90 -12.16 0.64
C GLY A 164 -5.38 -12.24 0.60
N MET A 165 -4.71 -11.49 1.47
CA MET A 165 -3.26 -11.55 1.62
C MET A 165 -2.77 -12.89 2.19
N ALA A 166 -3.53 -13.51 3.08
CA ALA A 166 -3.19 -14.82 3.66
C ALA A 166 -3.36 -15.97 2.66
N VAL A 167 -4.42 -15.93 1.82
CA VAL A 167 -4.67 -16.93 0.77
C VAL A 167 -3.62 -16.81 -0.35
N GLU A 168 -3.28 -15.58 -0.75
CA GLU A 168 -2.21 -15.35 -1.73
C GLU A 168 -0.88 -15.93 -1.23
N LYS A 169 -0.60 -15.78 0.07
CA LYS A 169 0.57 -16.39 0.70
C LYS A 169 0.52 -17.93 0.67
N ALA A 170 -0.60 -18.52 1.05
CA ALA A 170 -0.75 -19.98 1.09
C ALA A 170 -0.67 -20.64 -0.30
N SER A 171 -1.14 -19.94 -1.35
CA SER A 171 -1.06 -20.44 -2.74
C SER A 171 0.35 -20.32 -3.33
N HIS A 172 1.21 -19.50 -2.76
CA HIS A 172 2.62 -19.38 -3.16
C HIS A 172 3.54 -20.36 -2.42
N ASP A 173 3.10 -20.86 -1.26
CA ASP A 173 3.86 -21.80 -0.43
C ASP A 173 3.57 -23.27 -0.78
N ALA A 174 2.67 -23.54 -1.74
CA ALA A 174 2.27 -24.86 -2.25
C ALA A 174 2.90 -25.16 -3.62
#